data_b0954e36bcda3568b4bb7f585d3e4157
#
_entry.id   b0954e36bcda3568b4bb7f585d3e4157
#
_cell.length_a   1.000
_cell.length_b   1.000
_cell.length_c   1.000
_cell.angle_alpha   90.00
_cell.angle_beta   90.00
_cell.angle_gamma   90.00
#
_symmetry.space_group_name_H-M   'P 1'
#
loop_
_entity.id
_entity.type
_entity.pdbx_description
1 polymer ?
#
loop_
_entity_poly.entity_id
_entity_poly.type
_entity_poly.pdbx_seq_one_letter_code
_entity_poly.pdbx_strand_id
1 'polypeptide(L)'
;MAALFERAILLPLEATQGEAARPRRTFDPASVTAGLAYVTRCLRGHRPFGIITGSAPGLDALLERVTADCEAREDLHTVRIALPTDSVPHFLAICLAQLGFELRQAALDELHNLMVVFLRHESTRGRRTVVIIEATDQCGPHLLEFIKTLSKVRAGATAAMTFILVGSPGLHRILDSRGMLGLRQVTRERFDLDRSLVWVADSVNAGAVTGRSLSRKRVGDQPVASSASPGSIVVMRDGAIVERRELAPGRLLIGRSAQSGLRLDSLYVSRQHAALVVTADAVAVVDLRSTNSTLVNGQVTANQQLEHGDLVGIGNFRLRYDCRPR
;
A
#
# COMPACT_ATOMS: atom_id res chain seq x y z
N MET A 1 49.73 11.04 8.85
CA MET A 1 48.97 11.46 7.68
C MET A 1 47.66 12.09 8.14
N ALA A 2 47.79 13.29 8.66
CA ALA A 2 46.67 14.14 9.06
C ALA A 2 46.99 15.52 8.49
N ALA A 3 46.31 15.92 7.44
CA ALA A 3 46.32 17.29 6.91
C ALA A 3 45.82 17.27 5.44
N LEU A 4 44.51 17.23 5.20
CA LEU A 4 43.88 17.55 3.93
C LEU A 4 42.36 17.79 4.07
N PHE A 5 41.94 18.44 5.17
CA PHE A 5 40.56 18.91 5.33
C PHE A 5 40.51 20.30 5.98
N GLU A 6 41.24 21.24 5.42
CA GLU A 6 41.05 22.65 5.72
C GLU A 6 41.23 23.43 4.42
N ARG A 7 40.12 23.85 3.84
CA ARG A 7 39.86 25.04 3.01
C ARG A 7 38.65 24.88 2.11
N ALA A 8 37.50 24.95 2.69
CA ALA A 8 36.31 25.41 1.93
C ALA A 8 36.13 26.90 2.29
N ILE A 9 36.56 27.74 1.40
CA ILE A 9 36.42 29.20 1.46
C ILE A 9 34.94 29.53 1.35
N LEU A 10 34.38 30.07 2.43
CA LEU A 10 33.09 30.77 2.41
C LEU A 10 33.23 32.06 1.59
N LEU A 11 32.73 32.07 0.37
CA LEU A 11 32.44 33.30 -0.35
C LEU A 11 31.07 33.81 0.10
N PRO A 12 30.94 35.09 0.50
CA PRO A 12 29.63 35.66 0.78
C PRO A 12 28.84 35.79 -0.53
N LEU A 13 27.67 35.12 -0.60
CA LEU A 13 26.71 35.42 -1.65
C LEU A 13 26.13 36.81 -1.40
N GLU A 14 26.50 37.73 -2.30
CA GLU A 14 25.87 39.03 -2.38
C GLU A 14 24.37 38.88 -2.57
N ALA A 15 23.60 39.54 -1.68
CA ALA A 15 22.17 39.58 -1.73
C ALA A 15 21.70 40.30 -3.01
N THR A 16 21.18 39.56 -3.96
CA THR A 16 20.39 40.11 -5.04
C THR A 16 19.06 40.60 -4.45
N GLN A 17 18.95 41.91 -4.33
CA GLN A 17 17.70 42.61 -4.02
C GLN A 17 16.72 42.38 -5.17
N GLY A 18 15.55 41.80 -4.86
CA GLY A 18 14.43 41.84 -5.79
C GLY A 18 13.55 40.58 -5.91
N GLU A 19 13.40 39.80 -4.86
CA GLU A 19 12.32 38.81 -4.83
C GLU A 19 11.38 39.16 -3.68
N ALA A 20 10.20 39.70 -4.06
CA ALA A 20 9.15 40.05 -3.11
C ALA A 20 8.87 38.81 -2.26
N ALA A 21 9.20 38.91 -0.98
CA ALA A 21 9.00 37.85 0.00
C ALA A 21 7.52 37.42 -0.03
N ARG A 22 7.24 36.26 -0.62
CA ARG A 22 5.94 35.62 -0.47
C ARG A 22 5.68 35.53 1.02
N PRO A 23 4.50 35.96 1.51
CA PRO A 23 4.21 35.91 2.94
C PRO A 23 4.46 34.49 3.42
N ARG A 24 5.39 34.31 4.36
CA ARG A 24 5.54 33.07 5.11
C ARG A 24 4.17 32.79 5.71
N ARG A 25 3.47 31.77 5.21
CA ARG A 25 2.21 31.33 5.80
C ARG A 25 2.49 31.07 7.26
N THR A 26 2.06 31.95 8.12
CA THR A 26 2.13 31.78 9.56
C THR A 26 1.16 30.66 9.90
N PHE A 27 1.69 29.65 10.55
CA PHE A 27 0.96 28.54 11.11
C PHE A 27 -0.18 29.03 12.02
N ASP A 28 -1.41 28.58 11.77
CA ASP A 28 -2.58 28.88 12.60
C ASP A 28 -2.75 27.85 13.71
N PRO A 29 -2.58 28.22 14.99
CA PRO A 29 -2.79 27.31 16.11
C PRO A 29 -4.19 26.71 16.18
N ALA A 30 -5.20 27.38 15.62
CA ALA A 30 -6.58 26.90 15.56
C ALA A 30 -6.67 25.65 14.65
N SER A 31 -5.91 25.61 13.57
CA SER A 31 -5.84 24.44 12.66
C SER A 31 -5.30 23.19 13.35
N VAL A 32 -4.31 23.32 14.25
CA VAL A 32 -3.81 22.18 15.05
C VAL A 32 -4.85 21.67 16.00
N THR A 33 -5.55 22.59 16.68
CA THR A 33 -6.63 22.20 17.60
C THR A 33 -7.74 21.45 16.83
N ALA A 34 -8.10 21.93 15.64
CA ALA A 34 -9.07 21.25 14.77
C ALA A 34 -8.58 19.88 14.31
N GLY A 35 -7.28 19.73 13.96
CA GLY A 35 -6.65 18.47 13.60
C GLY A 35 -6.66 17.46 14.74
N LEU A 36 -6.31 17.89 15.96
CA LEU A 36 -6.38 17.06 17.16
C LEU A 36 -7.82 16.59 17.44
N ALA A 37 -8.80 17.49 17.30
CA ALA A 37 -10.21 17.14 17.44
C ALA A 37 -10.66 16.14 16.37
N TYR A 38 -10.15 16.24 15.14
CA TYR A 38 -10.39 15.26 14.08
C TYR A 38 -9.84 13.86 14.44
N VAL A 39 -8.59 13.77 14.88
CA VAL A 39 -7.98 12.49 15.30
C VAL A 39 -8.75 11.90 16.47
N THR A 40 -9.06 12.69 17.50
CA THR A 40 -9.85 12.26 18.65
C THR A 40 -11.19 11.66 18.22
N ARG A 41 -11.85 12.29 17.23
CA ARG A 41 -13.12 11.81 16.65
C ARG A 41 -12.94 10.49 15.90
N CYS A 42 -11.84 10.32 15.15
CA CYS A 42 -11.51 9.05 14.51
C CYS A 42 -11.31 7.92 15.54
N LEU A 43 -10.59 8.20 16.61
CA LEU A 43 -10.32 7.24 17.67
C LEU A 43 -11.61 6.85 18.43
N ARG A 44 -12.42 7.82 18.84
CA ARG A 44 -13.71 7.57 19.52
C ARG A 44 -14.72 6.83 18.64
N GLY A 45 -14.74 7.14 17.34
CA GLY A 45 -15.60 6.48 16.36
C GLY A 45 -15.08 5.10 15.91
N HIS A 46 -14.00 4.60 16.48
CA HIS A 46 -13.38 3.31 16.11
C HIS A 46 -13.11 3.18 14.60
N ARG A 47 -12.75 4.30 13.96
CA ARG A 47 -12.47 4.32 12.53
C ARG A 47 -11.15 3.62 12.25
N PRO A 48 -11.09 2.80 11.19
CA PRO A 48 -9.83 2.13 10.84
C PRO A 48 -8.80 3.09 10.24
N PHE A 49 -9.24 4.27 9.73
CA PHE A 49 -8.37 5.27 9.12
C PHE A 49 -8.74 6.69 9.53
N GLY A 50 -7.71 7.53 9.73
CA GLY A 50 -7.75 8.97 9.69
C GLY A 50 -6.72 9.47 8.67
N ILE A 51 -7.07 10.51 7.89
CA ILE A 51 -6.19 11.09 6.88
C ILE A 51 -5.92 12.54 7.25
N ILE A 52 -4.64 12.89 7.34
CA ILE A 52 -4.20 14.25 7.61
C ILE A 52 -3.25 14.68 6.50
N THR A 53 -3.55 15.81 5.88
CA THR A 53 -2.66 16.44 4.90
C THR A 53 -2.35 17.87 5.29
N GLY A 54 -1.21 18.36 4.86
CA GLY A 54 -0.81 19.73 5.11
C GLY A 54 0.63 20.03 4.71
N SER A 55 1.04 21.28 4.93
CA SER A 55 2.42 21.72 4.76
C SER A 55 3.27 21.43 6.00
N ALA A 56 4.56 21.15 5.81
CA ALA A 56 5.45 20.61 6.82
C ALA A 56 5.42 21.31 8.20
N PRO A 57 5.57 22.64 8.36
CA PRO A 57 5.71 23.21 9.70
C PRO A 57 4.48 23.03 10.60
N GLY A 58 3.28 23.09 10.00
CA GLY A 58 2.04 22.91 10.77
C GLY A 58 1.75 21.43 11.05
N LEU A 59 2.16 20.56 10.14
CA LEU A 59 1.99 19.13 10.25
C LEU A 59 2.83 18.56 11.39
N ASP A 60 4.09 18.99 11.51
CA ASP A 60 4.99 18.55 12.58
C ASP A 60 4.44 18.89 13.96
N ALA A 61 3.97 20.13 14.15
CA ALA A 61 3.36 20.58 15.42
C ALA A 61 2.07 19.80 15.74
N LEU A 62 1.25 19.48 14.73
CA LEU A 62 0.05 18.66 14.93
C LEU A 62 0.44 17.24 15.34
N LEU A 63 1.44 16.64 14.66
CA LEU A 63 1.89 15.28 14.93
C LEU A 63 2.46 15.12 16.34
N GLU A 64 3.28 16.07 16.80
CA GLU A 64 3.78 16.07 18.17
C GLU A 64 2.63 16.06 19.19
N ARG A 65 1.61 16.92 18.99
CA ARG A 65 0.44 16.97 19.86
C ARG A 65 -0.40 15.70 19.80
N VAL A 66 -0.65 15.16 18.59
CA VAL A 66 -1.39 13.89 18.41
C VAL A 66 -0.66 12.73 19.07
N THR A 67 0.65 12.63 18.88
CA THR A 67 1.48 11.57 19.49
C THR A 67 1.41 11.65 21.01
N ALA A 68 1.67 12.83 21.58
CA ALA A 68 1.60 13.04 23.02
C ALA A 68 0.20 12.73 23.61
N ASP A 69 -0.88 13.15 22.94
CA ASP A 69 -2.27 12.84 23.36
C ASP A 69 -2.56 11.34 23.31
N CYS A 70 -2.06 10.62 22.29
CA CYS A 70 -2.22 9.19 22.19
C CYS A 70 -1.40 8.43 23.26
N GLU A 71 -0.14 8.83 23.49
CA GLU A 71 0.75 8.22 24.48
C GLU A 71 0.30 8.43 25.92
N ALA A 72 -0.38 9.55 26.20
CA ALA A 72 -0.96 9.82 27.51
C ALA A 72 -2.17 8.92 27.86
N ARG A 73 -2.65 8.13 26.90
CA ARG A 73 -3.83 7.27 27.08
C ARG A 73 -3.45 5.83 27.36
N GLU A 74 -3.88 5.30 28.50
CA GLU A 74 -3.65 3.90 28.91
C GLU A 74 -4.39 2.88 28.03
N ASP A 75 -5.46 3.30 27.34
CA ASP A 75 -6.26 2.43 26.45
C ASP A 75 -5.68 2.33 25.03
N LEU A 76 -4.55 3.00 24.73
CA LEU A 76 -3.93 3.01 23.41
C LEU A 76 -2.47 2.54 23.46
N HIS A 77 -2.10 1.74 22.46
CA HIS A 77 -0.72 1.53 22.06
C HIS A 77 -0.42 2.42 20.87
N THR A 78 0.57 3.29 20.98
CA THR A 78 0.93 4.23 19.92
C THR A 78 2.19 3.78 19.21
N VAL A 79 2.12 3.70 17.89
CA VAL A 79 3.26 3.43 17.00
C VAL A 79 3.39 4.61 16.05
N ARG A 80 4.59 5.18 15.93
CA ARG A 80 4.89 6.28 15.01
C ARG A 80 5.96 5.88 14.02
N ILE A 81 5.66 5.98 12.73
CA ILE A 81 6.56 5.67 11.63
C ILE A 81 6.87 6.95 10.87
N ALA A 82 8.05 7.52 11.14
CA ALA A 82 8.46 8.80 10.57
C ALA A 82 9.03 8.68 9.14
N LEU A 83 9.59 7.53 8.80
CA LEU A 83 10.15 7.27 7.46
C LEU A 83 9.34 6.21 6.74
N PRO A 84 8.86 6.52 5.52
CA PRO A 84 8.13 5.54 4.74
C PRO A 84 9.04 4.38 4.35
N THR A 85 8.47 3.21 4.31
CA THR A 85 9.11 2.01 3.77
C THR A 85 8.17 1.36 2.77
N ASP A 86 8.71 0.80 1.69
CA ASP A 86 7.92 0.00 0.74
C ASP A 86 7.89 -1.48 1.10
N SER A 87 8.71 -1.87 2.09
CA SER A 87 8.83 -3.24 2.56
C SER A 87 7.80 -3.53 3.65
N VAL A 88 6.86 -4.41 3.38
CA VAL A 88 5.84 -4.87 4.35
C VAL A 88 6.48 -5.57 5.55
N PRO A 89 7.49 -6.47 5.40
CA PRO A 89 8.18 -7.04 6.55
C PRO A 89 8.84 -5.99 7.43
N HIS A 90 9.49 -5.01 6.81
CA HIS A 90 10.14 -3.93 7.55
C HIS A 90 9.14 -3.06 8.30
N PHE A 91 8.01 -2.72 7.66
CA PHE A 91 6.91 -2.01 8.31
C PHE A 91 6.40 -2.76 9.56
N LEU A 92 6.12 -4.08 9.43
CA LEU A 92 5.67 -4.88 10.57
C LEU A 92 6.72 -4.98 11.66
N ALA A 93 8.01 -5.12 11.29
CA ALA A 93 9.09 -5.17 12.24
C ALA A 93 9.20 -3.87 13.05
N ILE A 94 9.08 -2.70 12.40
CA ILE A 94 9.06 -1.41 13.10
C ILE A 94 7.87 -1.33 14.06
N CYS A 95 6.68 -1.71 13.60
CA CYS A 95 5.48 -1.70 14.45
C CYS A 95 5.66 -2.58 15.68
N LEU A 96 6.09 -3.82 15.48
CA LEU A 96 6.26 -4.79 16.56
C LEU A 96 7.37 -4.38 17.54
N ALA A 97 8.48 -3.83 17.03
CA ALA A 97 9.56 -3.32 17.89
C ALA A 97 9.07 -2.19 18.80
N GLN A 98 8.30 -1.24 18.28
CA GLN A 98 7.71 -0.16 19.11
C GLN A 98 6.62 -0.67 20.08
N LEU A 99 6.01 -1.82 19.78
CA LEU A 99 5.09 -2.50 20.70
C LEU A 99 5.80 -3.39 21.74
N GLY A 100 7.14 -3.35 21.80
CA GLY A 100 7.95 -4.01 22.82
C GLY A 100 8.41 -5.43 22.45
N PHE A 101 8.30 -5.85 21.20
CA PHE A 101 8.80 -7.15 20.77
C PHE A 101 10.27 -7.10 20.37
N GLU A 102 11.07 -7.99 20.93
CA GLU A 102 12.43 -8.24 20.48
C GLU A 102 12.39 -9.16 19.26
N LEU A 103 12.61 -8.58 18.09
CA LEU A 103 12.56 -9.32 16.84
C LEU A 103 13.98 -9.75 16.43
N ARG A 104 14.16 -11.04 16.22
CA ARG A 104 15.25 -11.60 15.42
C ARG A 104 14.77 -11.71 13.98
N GLN A 105 15.57 -12.27 13.09
CA GLN A 105 15.13 -12.50 11.70
C GLN A 105 13.84 -13.34 11.70
N ALA A 106 12.73 -12.72 11.27
CA ALA A 106 11.43 -13.36 11.23
C ALA A 106 10.85 -13.25 9.82
N ALA A 107 10.18 -14.31 9.37
CA ALA A 107 9.49 -14.32 8.09
C ALA A 107 8.25 -13.40 8.14
N LEU A 108 7.81 -12.92 6.96
CA LEU A 108 6.65 -12.03 6.86
C LEU A 108 5.40 -12.62 7.53
N ASP A 109 5.16 -13.92 7.33
CA ASP A 109 3.97 -14.58 7.88
C ASP A 109 4.04 -14.68 9.41
N GLU A 110 5.23 -14.83 9.98
CA GLU A 110 5.46 -14.81 11.43
C GLU A 110 5.19 -13.42 12.00
N LEU A 111 5.74 -12.37 11.37
CA LEU A 111 5.50 -10.98 11.78
C LEU A 111 4.02 -10.62 11.70
N HIS A 112 3.35 -11.04 10.63
CA HIS A 112 1.93 -10.79 10.46
C HIS A 112 1.09 -11.53 11.51
N ASN A 113 1.37 -12.81 11.75
CA ASN A 113 0.67 -13.60 12.75
C ASN A 113 0.87 -13.02 14.15
N LEU A 114 2.11 -12.64 14.49
CA LEU A 114 2.43 -12.00 15.78
C LEU A 114 1.63 -10.70 15.96
N MET A 115 1.58 -9.85 14.93
CA MET A 115 0.78 -8.62 14.95
C MET A 115 -0.70 -8.91 15.17
N VAL A 116 -1.29 -9.88 14.46
CA VAL A 116 -2.72 -10.24 14.60
C VAL A 116 -3.02 -10.80 15.98
N VAL A 117 -2.16 -11.66 16.52
CA VAL A 117 -2.30 -12.21 17.88
C VAL A 117 -2.23 -11.12 18.92
N PHE A 118 -1.25 -10.22 18.82
CA PHE A 118 -1.11 -9.06 19.69
C PHE A 118 -2.36 -8.19 19.67
N LEU A 119 -2.82 -7.79 18.49
CA LEU A 119 -4.00 -6.93 18.34
C LEU A 119 -5.26 -7.56 18.97
N ARG A 120 -5.45 -8.87 18.80
CA ARG A 120 -6.58 -9.59 19.41
C ARG A 120 -6.45 -9.64 20.91
N HIS A 121 -5.27 -9.96 21.42
CA HIS A 121 -5.00 -10.04 22.87
C HIS A 121 -5.22 -8.68 23.54
N GLU A 122 -4.67 -7.60 23.00
CA GLU A 122 -4.85 -6.26 23.56
C GLU A 122 -6.30 -5.78 23.50
N SER A 123 -7.00 -6.16 22.45
CA SER A 123 -8.43 -5.85 22.31
C SER A 123 -9.29 -6.53 23.37
N THR A 124 -8.94 -7.75 23.85
CA THR A 124 -9.66 -8.38 24.97
C THR A 124 -9.44 -7.66 26.30
N ARG A 125 -8.37 -6.86 26.39
CA ARG A 125 -8.07 -5.97 27.54
C ARG A 125 -8.64 -4.57 27.38
N GLY A 126 -9.42 -4.33 26.32
CA GLY A 126 -9.98 -3.01 26.03
C GLY A 126 -8.97 -2.02 25.43
N ARG A 127 -7.75 -2.47 25.10
CA ARG A 127 -6.70 -1.63 24.51
C ARG A 127 -6.69 -1.74 22.99
N ARG A 128 -6.33 -0.66 22.32
CA ARG A 128 -6.28 -0.54 20.87
C ARG A 128 -4.92 -0.05 20.41
N THR A 129 -4.59 -0.30 19.16
CA THR A 129 -3.33 0.18 18.56
C THR A 129 -3.62 1.32 17.58
N VAL A 130 -2.86 2.41 17.72
CA VAL A 130 -2.85 3.53 16.79
C VAL A 130 -1.50 3.55 16.08
N VAL A 131 -1.52 3.55 14.76
CA VAL A 131 -0.30 3.64 13.95
C VAL A 131 -0.34 4.94 13.16
N ILE A 132 0.57 5.84 13.46
CA ILE A 132 0.76 7.12 12.76
C ILE A 132 1.84 6.90 11.70
N ILE A 133 1.52 7.11 10.44
CA ILE A 133 2.44 6.93 9.31
C ILE A 133 2.65 8.28 8.65
N GLU A 134 3.87 8.80 8.78
CA GLU A 134 4.27 10.06 8.14
C GLU A 134 4.67 9.84 6.69
N ALA A 135 4.70 10.92 5.91
CA ALA A 135 5.06 10.89 4.48
C ALA A 135 4.37 9.75 3.70
N THR A 136 3.10 9.46 4.01
CA THR A 136 2.35 8.35 3.43
C THR A 136 2.25 8.43 1.91
N ASP A 137 2.34 9.62 1.34
CA ASP A 137 2.39 9.87 -0.10
C ASP A 137 3.69 9.36 -0.77
N GLN A 138 4.70 9.00 0.02
CA GLN A 138 5.92 8.34 -0.46
C GLN A 138 5.87 6.81 -0.30
N CYS A 139 4.83 6.28 0.35
CA CYS A 139 4.64 4.84 0.48
C CYS A 139 4.21 4.22 -0.85
N GLY A 140 4.77 3.07 -1.16
CA GLY A 140 4.37 2.29 -2.33
C GLY A 140 2.95 1.71 -2.19
N PRO A 141 2.28 1.46 -3.32
CA PRO A 141 0.90 0.95 -3.34
C PRO A 141 0.74 -0.38 -2.62
N HIS A 142 1.78 -1.21 -2.59
CA HIS A 142 1.76 -2.49 -1.88
C HIS A 142 1.62 -2.33 -0.37
N LEU A 143 2.35 -1.38 0.21
CA LEU A 143 2.25 -1.11 1.63
C LEU A 143 0.86 -0.56 1.99
N LEU A 144 0.32 0.34 1.17
CA LEU A 144 -1.02 0.91 1.40
C LEU A 144 -2.12 -0.17 1.33
N GLU A 145 -2.04 -1.11 0.38
CA GLU A 145 -2.95 -2.25 0.31
C GLU A 145 -2.79 -3.22 1.49
N PHE A 146 -1.56 -3.42 1.95
CA PHE A 146 -1.29 -4.20 3.16
C PHE A 146 -1.91 -3.55 4.40
N ILE A 147 -1.70 -2.24 4.60
CA ILE A 147 -2.29 -1.46 5.69
C ILE A 147 -3.82 -1.58 5.67
N LYS A 148 -4.45 -1.50 4.48
CA LYS A 148 -5.89 -1.74 4.32
C LYS A 148 -6.28 -3.15 4.76
N THR A 149 -5.48 -4.15 4.45
CA THR A 149 -5.74 -5.54 4.87
C THR A 149 -5.61 -5.69 6.37
N LEU A 150 -4.56 -5.13 6.97
CA LEU A 150 -4.35 -5.16 8.41
C LEU A 150 -5.45 -4.41 9.17
N SER A 151 -5.98 -3.33 8.61
CA SER A 151 -7.10 -2.56 9.20
C SER A 151 -8.40 -3.34 9.34
N LYS A 152 -8.53 -4.48 8.65
CA LYS A 152 -9.69 -5.39 8.76
C LYS A 152 -9.65 -6.30 10.00
N VAL A 153 -8.54 -6.30 10.74
CA VAL A 153 -8.46 -7.04 12.01
C VAL A 153 -9.46 -6.43 12.99
N ARG A 154 -10.38 -7.25 13.47
CA ARG A 154 -11.48 -6.84 14.35
C ARG A 154 -11.30 -7.40 15.76
N ALA A 155 -11.78 -6.62 16.72
CA ALA A 155 -12.03 -7.01 18.09
C ALA A 155 -13.53 -6.91 18.34
N GLY A 156 -14.25 -8.01 18.17
CA GLY A 156 -15.71 -7.97 18.14
C GLY A 156 -16.22 -7.13 16.98
N ALA A 157 -17.04 -6.12 17.28
CA ALA A 157 -17.61 -5.20 16.26
C ALA A 157 -16.67 -4.07 15.84
N THR A 158 -15.61 -3.80 16.61
CA THR A 158 -14.74 -2.62 16.43
C THR A 158 -13.42 -2.97 15.71
N ALA A 159 -12.78 -1.97 15.10
CA ALA A 159 -11.44 -2.13 14.56
C ALA A 159 -10.42 -2.24 15.72
N ALA A 160 -9.56 -3.26 15.68
CA ALA A 160 -8.50 -3.45 16.68
C ALA A 160 -7.35 -2.42 16.51
N MET A 161 -7.27 -1.80 15.35
CA MET A 161 -6.21 -0.87 14.99
C MET A 161 -6.79 0.32 14.22
N THR A 162 -6.21 1.50 14.45
CA THR A 162 -6.50 2.72 13.68
C THR A 162 -5.20 3.23 13.05
N PHE A 163 -5.23 3.50 11.75
CA PHE A 163 -4.13 4.13 11.03
C PHE A 163 -4.41 5.61 10.85
N ILE A 164 -3.46 6.46 11.24
CA ILE A 164 -3.44 7.88 10.93
C ILE A 164 -2.41 8.09 9.83
N LEU A 165 -2.89 8.27 8.61
CA LEU A 165 -2.05 8.47 7.43
C LEU A 165 -1.80 9.97 7.25
N VAL A 166 -0.54 10.35 7.27
CA VAL A 166 -0.11 11.75 7.25
C VAL A 166 0.77 11.99 6.04
N GLY A 167 0.51 13.05 5.30
CA GLY A 167 1.30 13.36 4.11
C GLY A 167 1.05 14.74 3.54
N SER A 168 1.68 15.02 2.40
CA SER A 168 1.45 16.24 1.64
C SER A 168 0.04 16.24 1.02
N PRO A 169 -0.47 17.38 0.50
CA PRO A 169 -1.72 17.40 -0.25
C PRO A 169 -1.76 16.43 -1.45
N GLY A 170 -0.59 15.95 -1.90
CA GLY A 170 -0.48 14.91 -2.92
C GLY A 170 -1.09 13.57 -2.53
N LEU A 171 -1.16 13.27 -1.24
CA LEU A 171 -1.76 12.04 -0.71
C LEU A 171 -3.22 11.87 -1.16
N HIS A 172 -3.98 12.96 -1.30
CA HIS A 172 -5.35 12.90 -1.81
C HIS A 172 -5.43 12.25 -3.19
N ARG A 173 -4.52 12.64 -4.11
CA ARG A 173 -4.47 12.08 -5.47
C ARG A 173 -4.14 10.60 -5.48
N ILE A 174 -3.25 10.17 -4.60
CA ILE A 174 -2.89 8.75 -4.45
C ILE A 174 -4.10 7.95 -3.96
N LEU A 175 -4.75 8.40 -2.89
CA LEU A 175 -5.93 7.73 -2.32
C LEU A 175 -7.15 7.73 -3.26
N ASP A 176 -7.25 8.72 -4.15
CA ASP A 176 -8.34 8.83 -5.14
C ASP A 176 -8.05 8.09 -6.44
N SER A 177 -6.84 7.57 -6.61
CA SER A 177 -6.47 6.79 -7.79
C SER A 177 -7.31 5.52 -7.92
N ARG A 178 -7.48 5.04 -9.17
CA ARG A 178 -8.24 3.81 -9.44
C ARG A 178 -7.71 2.59 -8.70
N GLY A 179 -6.39 2.54 -8.46
CA GLY A 179 -5.75 1.46 -7.72
C GLY A 179 -6.08 1.44 -6.23
N MET A 180 -6.58 2.55 -5.66
CA MET A 180 -6.85 2.71 -4.23
C MET A 180 -8.34 2.77 -3.88
N LEU A 181 -9.23 2.28 -4.76
CA LEU A 181 -10.69 2.32 -4.56
C LEU A 181 -11.13 1.76 -3.20
N GLY A 182 -10.52 0.67 -2.75
CA GLY A 182 -10.83 0.08 -1.45
C GLY A 182 -10.44 0.93 -0.25
N LEU A 183 -9.34 1.68 -0.34
CA LEU A 183 -8.94 2.67 0.67
C LEU A 183 -9.82 3.91 0.61
N ARG A 184 -10.14 4.41 -0.58
CA ARG A 184 -11.02 5.56 -0.79
C ARG A 184 -12.36 5.39 -0.07
N GLN A 185 -12.96 4.18 -0.10
CA GLN A 185 -14.23 3.89 0.56
C GLN A 185 -14.18 4.05 2.09
N VAL A 186 -13.05 3.73 2.71
CA VAL A 186 -12.87 3.79 4.17
C VAL A 186 -12.21 5.08 4.65
N THR A 187 -11.74 5.94 3.73
CA THR A 187 -11.07 7.22 3.99
C THR A 187 -11.86 8.42 3.46
N ARG A 188 -13.19 8.40 3.67
CA ARG A 188 -14.09 9.45 3.14
C ARG A 188 -13.91 10.80 3.81
N GLU A 189 -13.73 10.81 5.12
CA GLU A 189 -13.46 12.02 5.88
C GLU A 189 -11.95 12.22 6.01
N ARG A 190 -11.47 13.35 5.51
CA ARG A 190 -10.05 13.72 5.49
C ARG A 190 -9.89 15.10 6.10
N PHE A 191 -8.80 15.31 6.80
CA PHE A 191 -8.45 16.61 7.36
C PHE A 191 -7.29 17.21 6.58
N ASP A 192 -7.49 18.42 6.06
CA ASP A 192 -6.44 19.20 5.43
C ASP A 192 -6.11 20.37 6.34
N LEU A 193 -4.90 20.39 6.88
CA LEU A 193 -4.44 21.40 7.84
C LEU A 193 -4.44 22.80 7.22
N ASP A 194 -4.18 22.89 5.91
CA ASP A 194 -4.11 24.17 5.20
C ASP A 194 -5.50 24.69 4.76
N ARG A 195 -6.53 23.83 4.76
CA ARG A 195 -7.88 24.15 4.23
C ARG A 195 -9.04 23.77 5.15
N SER A 196 -8.74 23.24 6.33
CA SER A 196 -9.74 22.62 7.21
C SER A 196 -10.29 21.27 6.67
N LEU A 197 -11.45 20.82 7.08
CA LEU A 197 -12.02 19.52 6.77
C LEU A 197 -12.40 19.39 5.29
N VAL A 198 -11.88 18.36 4.61
CA VAL A 198 -12.24 18.03 3.22
C VAL A 198 -13.11 16.77 3.20
N TRP A 199 -14.30 16.90 2.62
CA TRP A 199 -15.20 15.78 2.36
C TRP A 199 -15.01 15.29 0.91
N VAL A 200 -14.81 14.00 0.73
CA VAL A 200 -14.80 13.37 -0.60
C VAL A 200 -16.21 12.97 -0.95
N ALA A 201 -16.81 13.67 -1.91
CA ALA A 201 -18.11 13.29 -2.45
C ALA A 201 -18.03 11.93 -3.16
N ASP A 202 -19.06 11.09 -2.94
CA ASP A 202 -19.21 9.85 -3.70
C ASP A 202 -19.56 10.17 -5.17
N SER A 203 -18.55 10.29 -6.00
CA SER A 203 -18.75 10.29 -7.46
C SER A 203 -18.93 8.84 -7.97
N VAL A 204 -19.95 8.16 -7.46
CA VAL A 204 -20.43 6.90 -7.98
C VAL A 204 -21.85 7.14 -8.45
N ASN A 205 -21.98 7.60 -9.66
CA ASN A 205 -23.02 7.29 -10.64
C ASN A 205 -23.19 8.42 -11.66
N ALA A 206 -22.38 8.42 -12.68
CA ALA A 206 -22.79 8.94 -13.98
C ALA A 206 -22.00 8.20 -15.06
N GLY A 207 -22.49 7.06 -15.45
CA GLY A 207 -21.93 6.26 -16.53
C GLY A 207 -22.83 5.09 -16.80
N ALA A 208 -24.04 5.36 -17.32
CA ALA A 208 -24.88 4.35 -17.91
C ALA A 208 -24.10 3.64 -19.02
N VAL A 209 -23.64 2.43 -18.76
CA VAL A 209 -23.11 1.55 -19.79
C VAL A 209 -24.29 0.87 -20.45
N THR A 210 -24.70 1.41 -21.59
CA THR A 210 -25.57 0.74 -22.55
C THR A 210 -24.94 -0.60 -22.92
N GLY A 211 -25.66 -1.65 -22.59
CA GLY A 211 -25.29 -3.02 -22.91
C GLY A 211 -25.14 -3.22 -24.42
N ARG A 212 -24.00 -3.73 -24.80
CA ARG A 212 -23.83 -4.49 -26.04
C ARG A 212 -23.54 -5.93 -25.65
N SER A 213 -24.56 -6.74 -25.84
CA SER A 213 -24.50 -8.18 -25.87
C SER A 213 -23.44 -8.63 -26.89
N LEU A 214 -22.39 -9.28 -26.43
CA LEU A 214 -21.50 -10.04 -27.29
C LEU A 214 -21.80 -11.51 -27.16
N SER A 215 -22.32 -12.03 -28.25
CA SER A 215 -22.64 -13.45 -28.51
C SER A 215 -21.48 -14.36 -28.06
N ARG A 216 -21.87 -15.37 -27.28
CA ARG A 216 -21.05 -16.54 -27.03
C ARG A 216 -20.82 -17.30 -28.31
N LYS A 217 -19.63 -17.23 -28.89
CA LYS A 217 -19.15 -18.21 -29.86
C LYS A 217 -18.39 -19.29 -29.08
N ARG A 218 -18.99 -20.47 -29.02
CA ARG A 218 -18.32 -21.69 -28.60
C ARG A 218 -17.21 -21.98 -29.61
N VAL A 219 -15.98 -22.01 -29.16
CA VAL A 219 -14.89 -22.59 -29.96
C VAL A 219 -14.62 -23.95 -29.38
N GLY A 220 -14.78 -24.95 -30.26
CA GLY A 220 -14.65 -26.35 -29.96
C GLY A 220 -13.20 -26.75 -29.68
N ASP A 221 -13.08 -27.80 -28.88
CA ASP A 221 -11.85 -28.56 -28.64
C ASP A 221 -11.29 -29.05 -29.96
N GLN A 222 -10.02 -28.71 -30.22
CA GLN A 222 -9.11 -29.58 -30.97
C GLN A 222 -7.70 -29.43 -30.39
N PRO A 223 -7.00 -30.56 -30.17
CA PRO A 223 -5.63 -30.55 -29.70
C PRO A 223 -4.70 -30.30 -30.88
N VAL A 224 -3.94 -29.22 -30.85
CA VAL A 224 -2.82 -29.05 -31.80
C VAL A 224 -1.52 -29.10 -31.01
N ALA A 225 -0.79 -30.19 -31.21
CA ALA A 225 0.59 -30.33 -30.84
C ALA A 225 1.44 -29.40 -31.71
N SER A 226 2.19 -28.52 -31.09
CA SER A 226 3.54 -28.11 -31.53
C SER A 226 4.16 -27.20 -30.48
N SER A 227 5.23 -27.66 -29.93
CA SER A 227 5.90 -27.19 -28.75
C SER A 227 6.93 -26.10 -29.07
N ALA A 228 6.50 -24.87 -29.16
CA ALA A 228 7.39 -23.74 -28.87
C ALA A 228 6.83 -23.03 -27.63
N SER A 229 7.53 -23.15 -26.51
CA SER A 229 7.19 -22.39 -25.31
C SER A 229 7.31 -20.91 -25.63
N PRO A 230 6.25 -20.09 -25.43
CA PRO A 230 6.28 -18.66 -25.74
C PRO A 230 7.17 -17.87 -24.78
N GLY A 231 7.75 -18.52 -23.78
CA GLY A 231 8.62 -17.90 -22.80
C GLY A 231 8.57 -18.59 -21.45
N SER A 232 9.15 -17.95 -20.45
CA SER A 232 9.16 -18.41 -19.07
C SER A 232 8.79 -17.29 -18.11
N ILE A 233 8.34 -17.66 -16.91
CA ILE A 233 8.22 -16.74 -15.79
C ILE A 233 9.23 -17.08 -14.70
N VAL A 234 9.84 -16.03 -14.14
CA VAL A 234 10.73 -16.11 -12.98
C VAL A 234 9.96 -15.55 -11.80
N VAL A 235 9.63 -16.40 -10.85
CA VAL A 235 8.94 -16.04 -9.62
C VAL A 235 9.96 -15.61 -8.58
N MET A 236 9.81 -14.42 -8.05
CA MET A 236 10.66 -13.85 -7.01
C MET A 236 9.82 -13.51 -5.78
N ARG A 237 10.40 -13.70 -4.60
CA ARG A 237 9.86 -13.26 -3.32
C ARG A 237 10.99 -12.60 -2.53
N ASP A 238 10.76 -11.39 -2.03
CA ASP A 238 11.71 -10.62 -1.23
C ASP A 238 13.11 -10.49 -1.89
N GLY A 239 13.13 -10.37 -3.23
CA GLY A 239 14.35 -10.27 -4.05
C GLY A 239 15.02 -11.61 -4.40
N ALA A 240 14.61 -12.72 -3.79
CA ALA A 240 15.13 -14.05 -4.10
C ALA A 240 14.27 -14.75 -5.17
N ILE A 241 14.92 -15.48 -6.08
CA ILE A 241 14.22 -16.33 -7.04
C ILE A 241 13.72 -17.58 -6.30
N VAL A 242 12.40 -17.79 -6.32
CA VAL A 242 11.72 -18.92 -5.68
C VAL A 242 11.50 -20.06 -6.70
N GLU A 243 11.10 -19.69 -7.91
CA GLU A 243 10.77 -20.65 -8.96
C GLU A 243 11.05 -20.05 -10.34
N ARG A 244 11.44 -20.89 -11.29
CA ARG A 244 11.44 -20.56 -12.72
C ARG A 244 10.58 -21.59 -13.43
N ARG A 245 9.64 -21.11 -14.26
CA ARG A 245 8.69 -21.98 -14.95
C ARG A 245 8.56 -21.63 -16.41
N GLU A 246 8.72 -22.61 -17.27
CA GLU A 246 8.39 -22.52 -18.69
C GLU A 246 6.87 -22.44 -18.87
N LEU A 247 6.43 -21.60 -19.77
CA LEU A 247 5.02 -21.42 -20.09
C LEU A 247 4.62 -22.36 -21.23
N ALA A 248 3.57 -23.12 -21.02
CA ALA A 248 2.93 -23.90 -22.08
C ALA A 248 1.64 -23.18 -22.54
N PRO A 249 1.25 -23.30 -23.81
CA PRO A 249 -0.04 -22.79 -24.28
C PRO A 249 -1.20 -23.28 -23.41
N GLY A 250 -2.11 -22.37 -23.08
CA GLY A 250 -3.24 -22.65 -22.22
C GLY A 250 -3.43 -21.61 -21.12
N ARG A 251 -4.11 -22.01 -20.06
CA ARG A 251 -4.38 -21.14 -18.90
C ARG A 251 -3.65 -21.65 -17.67
N LEU A 252 -2.75 -20.85 -17.14
CA LEU A 252 -2.06 -21.10 -15.88
C LEU A 252 -2.73 -20.29 -14.76
N LEU A 253 -3.45 -20.97 -13.87
CA LEU A 253 -4.07 -20.34 -12.70
C LEU A 253 -3.00 -20.03 -11.65
N ILE A 254 -2.99 -18.81 -11.14
CA ILE A 254 -2.09 -18.32 -10.09
C ILE A 254 -2.90 -18.03 -8.83
N GLY A 255 -2.46 -18.52 -7.68
CA GLY A 255 -3.14 -18.23 -6.43
C GLY A 255 -2.58 -19.03 -5.25
N ARG A 256 -3.14 -18.76 -4.06
CA ARG A 256 -2.74 -19.44 -2.82
C ARG A 256 -3.30 -20.88 -2.70
N SER A 257 -4.35 -21.20 -3.45
CA SER A 257 -4.95 -22.54 -3.40
C SER A 257 -3.96 -23.62 -3.86
N ALA A 258 -4.00 -24.78 -3.23
CA ALA A 258 -3.27 -25.95 -3.69
C ALA A 258 -3.68 -26.42 -5.11
N GLN A 259 -4.85 -25.99 -5.57
CA GLN A 259 -5.37 -26.28 -6.92
C GLN A 259 -4.86 -25.29 -7.98
N SER A 260 -4.11 -24.23 -7.57
CA SER A 260 -3.53 -23.28 -8.52
C SER A 260 -2.35 -23.95 -9.23
N GLY A 261 -2.28 -23.78 -10.55
CA GLY A 261 -1.18 -24.28 -11.37
C GLY A 261 0.17 -23.65 -10.97
N LEU A 262 0.16 -22.37 -10.57
CA LEU A 262 1.26 -21.70 -9.88
C LEU A 262 0.77 -21.32 -8.48
N ARG A 263 1.23 -22.06 -7.47
CA ARG A 263 0.87 -21.78 -6.08
C ARG A 263 1.81 -20.74 -5.49
N LEU A 264 1.25 -19.63 -5.07
CA LEU A 264 1.95 -18.58 -4.34
C LEU A 264 1.44 -18.58 -2.88
N ASP A 265 2.19 -19.22 -2.00
CA ASP A 265 1.78 -19.41 -0.60
C ASP A 265 2.02 -18.13 0.20
N SER A 266 1.00 -17.27 0.22
CA SER A 266 1.01 -16.02 0.97
C SER A 266 -0.42 -15.56 1.28
N LEU A 267 -0.60 -14.95 2.44
CA LEU A 267 -1.87 -14.35 2.88
C LEU A 267 -2.32 -13.18 1.98
N TYR A 268 -1.39 -12.58 1.24
CA TYR A 268 -1.67 -11.48 0.30
C TYR A 268 -2.12 -11.97 -1.07
N VAL A 269 -2.11 -13.27 -1.29
CA VAL A 269 -2.54 -13.89 -2.54
C VAL A 269 -3.92 -14.52 -2.33
N SER A 270 -4.88 -14.16 -3.15
CA SER A 270 -6.21 -14.77 -3.15
C SER A 270 -6.13 -16.26 -3.52
N ARG A 271 -7.11 -17.07 -3.10
CA ARG A 271 -7.15 -18.51 -3.45
C ARG A 271 -7.03 -18.74 -4.95
N GLN A 272 -7.73 -17.93 -5.74
CA GLN A 272 -7.56 -17.74 -7.18
C GLN A 272 -7.32 -16.25 -7.38
N HIS A 273 -6.09 -15.86 -7.71
CA HIS A 273 -5.70 -14.46 -7.76
C HIS A 273 -5.70 -13.92 -9.18
N ALA A 274 -4.98 -14.58 -10.05
CA ALA A 274 -4.84 -14.22 -11.45
C ALA A 274 -4.72 -15.48 -12.31
N ALA A 275 -4.79 -15.28 -13.62
CA ALA A 275 -4.45 -16.32 -14.59
C ALA A 275 -3.54 -15.75 -15.65
N LEU A 276 -2.50 -16.51 -16.04
CA LEU A 276 -1.81 -16.26 -17.28
C LEU A 276 -2.52 -17.03 -18.40
N VAL A 277 -2.89 -16.30 -19.43
CA VAL A 277 -3.44 -16.84 -20.68
C VAL A 277 -2.30 -16.85 -21.68
N VAL A 278 -1.87 -18.04 -22.04
CA VAL A 278 -0.71 -18.30 -22.88
C VAL A 278 -1.19 -18.81 -24.24
N THR A 279 -0.86 -18.09 -25.28
CA THR A 279 -1.09 -18.49 -26.68
C THR A 279 0.25 -18.74 -27.36
N ALA A 280 0.25 -19.17 -28.61
CA ALA A 280 1.49 -19.35 -29.36
C ALA A 280 2.26 -18.02 -29.55
N ASP A 281 1.55 -16.90 -29.60
CA ASP A 281 2.10 -15.60 -29.99
C ASP A 281 2.12 -14.57 -28.87
N ALA A 282 1.39 -14.79 -27.77
CA ALA A 282 1.23 -13.82 -26.71
C ALA A 282 0.99 -14.47 -25.36
N VAL A 283 1.38 -13.75 -24.30
CA VAL A 283 1.06 -14.07 -22.91
C VAL A 283 0.32 -12.87 -22.32
N ALA A 284 -0.81 -13.10 -21.67
CA ALA A 284 -1.56 -12.06 -20.98
C ALA A 284 -1.84 -12.46 -19.53
N VAL A 285 -1.81 -11.51 -18.62
CA VAL A 285 -2.26 -11.69 -17.25
C VAL A 285 -3.68 -11.16 -17.08
N VAL A 286 -4.52 -11.92 -16.41
CA VAL A 286 -5.92 -11.58 -16.11
C VAL A 286 -6.13 -11.67 -14.60
N ASP A 287 -6.55 -10.58 -13.97
CA ASP A 287 -6.92 -10.58 -12.57
C ASP A 287 -8.29 -11.27 -12.38
N LEU A 288 -8.39 -12.15 -11.41
CA LEU A 288 -9.61 -12.93 -11.14
C LEU A 288 -10.45 -12.31 -10.00
N ARG A 289 -10.56 -10.98 -9.98
CA ARG A 289 -11.17 -10.20 -8.90
C ARG A 289 -10.49 -10.46 -7.57
N SER A 290 -9.19 -10.44 -7.60
CA SER A 290 -8.36 -10.67 -6.42
C SER A 290 -8.57 -9.58 -5.37
N THR A 291 -8.33 -9.93 -4.10
CA THR A 291 -8.50 -8.98 -2.98
C THR A 291 -7.49 -7.84 -3.04
N ASN A 292 -6.27 -8.13 -3.51
CA ASN A 292 -5.14 -7.18 -3.50
C ASN A 292 -4.71 -6.73 -4.89
N SER A 293 -5.52 -7.02 -5.92
CA SER A 293 -5.27 -6.68 -7.32
C SER A 293 -3.96 -7.28 -7.88
N THR A 294 -3.93 -7.43 -9.19
CA THR A 294 -2.72 -7.77 -9.95
C THR A 294 -2.12 -6.51 -10.53
N LEU A 295 -0.80 -6.37 -10.48
CA LEU A 295 -0.09 -5.23 -11.04
C LEU A 295 0.82 -5.70 -12.19
N VAL A 296 0.99 -4.83 -13.19
CA VAL A 296 2.05 -4.98 -14.21
C VAL A 296 2.87 -3.69 -14.19
N ASN A 297 4.18 -3.81 -13.96
CA ASN A 297 5.11 -2.69 -13.84
C ASN A 297 4.63 -1.62 -12.83
N GLY A 298 4.03 -2.07 -11.72
CA GLY A 298 3.50 -1.20 -10.67
C GLY A 298 2.11 -0.60 -10.94
N GLN A 299 1.50 -0.84 -12.11
CA GLN A 299 0.15 -0.38 -12.44
C GLN A 299 -0.88 -1.50 -12.25
N VAL A 300 -1.98 -1.20 -11.56
CA VAL A 300 -3.08 -2.16 -11.37
C VAL A 300 -3.74 -2.46 -12.71
N THR A 301 -3.88 -3.74 -13.01
CA THR A 301 -4.54 -4.19 -14.24
C THR A 301 -5.62 -5.23 -13.96
N ALA A 302 -6.67 -5.23 -14.75
CA ALA A 302 -7.65 -6.31 -14.80
C ALA A 302 -7.29 -7.34 -15.88
N ASN A 303 -6.66 -6.89 -16.96
CA ASN A 303 -6.20 -7.72 -18.08
C ASN A 303 -5.14 -6.94 -18.86
N GLN A 304 -3.97 -7.56 -19.06
CA GLN A 304 -2.86 -6.93 -19.80
C GLN A 304 -2.03 -8.00 -20.51
N GLN A 305 -1.70 -7.75 -21.77
CA GLN A 305 -0.70 -8.51 -22.49
C GLN A 305 0.68 -8.16 -21.95
N LEU A 306 1.52 -9.17 -21.79
CA LEU A 306 2.86 -9.04 -21.24
C LEU A 306 3.90 -8.95 -22.36
N GLU A 307 4.86 -8.05 -22.17
CA GLU A 307 6.05 -7.90 -22.98
C GLU A 307 7.28 -8.49 -22.25
N HIS A 308 8.36 -8.75 -23.01
CA HIS A 308 9.59 -9.24 -22.41
C HIS A 308 10.12 -8.30 -21.34
N GLY A 309 10.40 -8.85 -20.15
CA GLY A 309 10.89 -8.10 -19.01
C GLY A 309 9.79 -7.54 -18.10
N ASP A 310 8.52 -7.62 -18.47
CA ASP A 310 7.42 -7.16 -17.62
C ASP A 310 7.41 -7.86 -16.27
N LEU A 311 7.14 -7.04 -15.22
CA LEU A 311 7.05 -7.48 -13.84
C LEU A 311 5.58 -7.52 -13.40
N VAL A 312 5.05 -8.72 -13.21
CA VAL A 312 3.71 -8.93 -12.65
C VAL A 312 3.80 -9.03 -11.13
N GLY A 313 3.14 -8.10 -10.43
CA GLY A 313 3.05 -8.08 -8.96
C GLY A 313 1.78 -8.79 -8.48
N ILE A 314 1.95 -9.79 -7.62
CA ILE A 314 0.87 -10.57 -7.00
C ILE A 314 1.17 -10.75 -5.51
N GLY A 315 0.49 -9.98 -4.66
CA GLY A 315 0.81 -9.91 -3.24
C GLY A 315 2.27 -9.48 -3.02
N ASN A 316 3.04 -10.30 -2.30
CA ASN A 316 4.48 -10.08 -2.08
C ASN A 316 5.39 -10.79 -3.09
N PHE A 317 4.82 -11.32 -4.17
CA PHE A 317 5.59 -11.94 -5.25
C PHE A 317 5.74 -10.98 -6.44
N ARG A 318 6.86 -11.14 -7.14
CA ARG A 318 7.15 -10.53 -8.44
C ARG A 318 7.40 -11.64 -9.44
N LEU A 319 6.67 -11.62 -10.54
CA LEU A 319 6.80 -12.58 -11.62
C LEU A 319 7.35 -11.85 -12.83
N ARG A 320 8.59 -12.10 -13.23
CA ARG A 320 9.16 -11.52 -14.44
C ARG A 320 8.88 -12.45 -15.62
N TYR A 321 8.31 -11.87 -16.66
CA TYR A 321 8.09 -12.58 -17.92
C TYR A 321 9.31 -12.45 -18.82
N ASP A 322 9.90 -13.58 -19.18
CA ASP A 322 11.01 -13.68 -20.11
C ASP A 322 10.53 -14.35 -21.40
N CYS A 323 10.23 -13.52 -22.44
CA CYS A 323 9.88 -14.03 -23.76
C CYS A 323 11.10 -14.70 -24.40
N ARG A 324 10.92 -15.83 -25.10
CA ARG A 324 11.98 -16.38 -25.95
C ARG A 324 12.05 -15.53 -27.22
N PRO A 325 13.25 -15.03 -27.59
CA PRO A 325 13.40 -14.42 -28.91
C PRO A 325 13.10 -15.49 -29.95
N ARG A 326 12.33 -15.07 -30.99
CA ARG A 326 12.04 -15.90 -32.16
C ARG A 326 13.30 -16.10 -33.00
#